data_7a74a3e8fa47ff5b583071a5e6ca0222
#
_entry.id   7a74a3e8fa47ff5b583071a5e6ca0222
#
_cell.length_a   1.000
_cell.length_b   1.000
_cell.length_c   1.000
_cell.angle_alpha   90.00
_cell.angle_beta   90.00
_cell.angle_gamma   90.00
#
_symmetry.space_group_name_H-M   'P 1'
#
loop_
_entity.id
_entity.type
_entity.pdbx_description
1 polymer ?
#
loop_
_entity_poly.entity_id
_entity_poly.type
_entity_poly.pdbx_seq_one_letter_code
_entity_poly.pdbx_strand_id
1 'polypeptide(L)'
;EQKEIPPEVHVEIGKRFGNLHFHPAAPQMEGHTEIFVIHTHRDSKIANGEFWHSDVSCDEEPPLGTMLQLHVLPPVGGDTLFSNMYQAYEELSETFQKFCDGLSALHESEHVYRGRYSDRGVDDAGKVYPSSVHPVVRTHPETGRKALYVNRAFTTRIQELSEDESRAVLDLLLDHCEQLSLQTRFRWQKNDVVLWDNR
;
A
#
# COMPACT_ATOMS: atom_id res chain seq x y z
N GLU A 1 4.15 -18.59 21.55
CA GLU A 1 3.50 -18.79 20.22
C GLU A 1 2.32 -17.83 20.10
N GLN A 2 2.30 -17.06 19.00
CA GLN A 2 1.17 -16.17 18.69
C GLN A 2 -0.08 -17.02 18.38
N LYS A 3 -1.18 -16.69 19.03
CA LYS A 3 -2.48 -17.33 18.75
C LYS A 3 -3.25 -16.55 17.69
N GLU A 4 -4.20 -17.22 17.06
CA GLU A 4 -5.18 -16.56 16.21
C GLU A 4 -5.96 -15.51 17.01
N ILE A 5 -6.08 -14.31 16.45
CA ILE A 5 -6.84 -13.21 17.02
C ILE A 5 -8.26 -13.31 16.47
N PRO A 6 -9.31 -13.40 17.32
CA PRO A 6 -10.68 -13.34 16.85
C PRO A 6 -10.96 -12.03 16.10
N PRO A 7 -11.85 -12.04 15.09
CA PRO A 7 -12.16 -10.84 14.30
C PRO A 7 -12.57 -9.62 15.14
N GLU A 8 -13.38 -9.82 16.15
CA GLU A 8 -13.83 -8.75 17.07
C GLU A 8 -12.66 -8.13 17.83
N VAL A 9 -11.68 -8.92 18.25
CA VAL A 9 -10.47 -8.44 18.92
C VAL A 9 -9.56 -7.70 17.94
N HIS A 10 -9.46 -8.19 16.71
CA HIS A 10 -8.71 -7.52 15.63
C HIS A 10 -9.27 -6.12 15.38
N VAL A 11 -10.59 -6.00 15.25
CA VAL A 11 -11.33 -4.72 15.12
C VAL A 11 -11.05 -3.80 16.31
N GLU A 12 -11.14 -4.31 17.55
CA GLU A 12 -10.89 -3.52 18.75
C GLU A 12 -9.44 -3.02 18.88
N ILE A 13 -8.48 -3.81 18.42
CA ILE A 13 -7.08 -3.35 18.35
C ILE A 13 -6.97 -2.22 17.31
N GLY A 14 -7.54 -2.40 16.11
CA GLY A 14 -7.51 -1.38 15.06
C GLY A 14 -8.11 -0.04 15.50
N LYS A 15 -9.23 -0.05 16.20
CA LYS A 15 -9.89 1.16 16.75
C LYS A 15 -9.00 1.99 17.69
N ARG A 16 -7.98 1.40 18.29
CA ARG A 16 -7.02 2.14 19.13
C ARG A 16 -6.10 3.07 18.34
N PHE A 17 -5.99 2.85 17.03
CA PHE A 17 -5.19 3.66 16.12
C PHE A 17 -6.01 4.73 15.39
N GLY A 18 -7.34 4.70 15.50
CA GLY A 18 -8.23 5.67 14.87
C GLY A 18 -9.44 5.04 14.21
N ASN A 19 -10.02 5.76 13.25
CA ASN A 19 -11.13 5.27 12.46
C ASN A 19 -10.70 4.12 11.57
N LEU A 20 -11.51 3.07 11.50
CA LEU A 20 -11.23 1.94 10.64
C LEU A 20 -11.57 2.29 9.19
N HIS A 21 -10.70 1.88 8.29
CA HIS A 21 -10.88 2.05 6.85
C HIS A 21 -11.67 0.87 6.26
N PHE A 22 -12.52 1.16 5.26
CA PHE A 22 -13.25 0.17 4.48
C PHE A 22 -12.64 0.10 3.07
N HIS A 23 -12.11 -1.05 2.70
CA HIS A 23 -11.46 -1.21 1.40
C HIS A 23 -12.46 -0.94 0.25
N PRO A 24 -12.14 -0.03 -0.70
CA PRO A 24 -13.11 0.45 -1.70
C PRO A 24 -13.56 -0.59 -2.72
N ALA A 25 -12.78 -1.64 -2.92
CA ALA A 25 -13.02 -2.62 -3.99
C ALA A 25 -13.15 -4.07 -3.49
N ALA A 26 -12.48 -4.43 -2.39
CA ALA A 26 -12.43 -5.82 -1.93
C ALA A 26 -13.74 -6.27 -1.27
N PRO A 27 -14.08 -7.57 -1.37
CA PRO A 27 -15.20 -8.13 -0.62
C PRO A 27 -14.89 -8.11 0.88
N GLN A 28 -15.87 -7.69 1.65
CA GLN A 28 -15.79 -7.56 3.10
C GLN A 28 -16.04 -8.89 3.80
N MET A 29 -15.54 -9.04 5.03
CA MET A 29 -15.83 -10.19 5.88
C MET A 29 -17.27 -10.08 6.42
N GLU A 30 -18.01 -11.17 6.38
CA GLU A 30 -19.36 -11.22 6.97
C GLU A 30 -19.28 -10.95 8.49
N GLY A 31 -20.08 -9.99 8.96
CA GLY A 31 -20.09 -9.57 10.36
C GLY A 31 -18.98 -8.62 10.80
N HIS A 32 -17.93 -8.43 9.98
CA HIS A 32 -16.79 -7.55 10.25
C HIS A 32 -16.31 -6.87 8.97
N THR A 33 -17.07 -5.88 8.51
CA THR A 33 -16.86 -5.23 7.22
C THR A 33 -15.57 -4.41 7.13
N GLU A 34 -14.94 -4.13 8.27
CA GLU A 34 -13.64 -3.49 8.40
C GLU A 34 -12.47 -4.44 8.12
N ILE A 35 -12.74 -5.75 8.10
CA ILE A 35 -11.71 -6.77 7.84
C ILE A 35 -11.76 -7.19 6.38
N PHE A 36 -10.64 -7.03 5.71
CA PHE A 36 -10.40 -7.56 4.39
C PHE A 36 -9.71 -8.91 4.47
N VAL A 37 -10.35 -9.98 3.95
CA VAL A 37 -9.77 -11.32 3.89
C VAL A 37 -9.00 -11.48 2.58
N ILE A 38 -7.68 -11.61 2.70
CA ILE A 38 -6.79 -11.94 1.59
C ILE A 38 -6.67 -13.46 1.52
N HIS A 39 -7.05 -14.04 0.38
CA HIS A 39 -6.92 -15.47 0.14
C HIS A 39 -6.36 -15.72 -1.26
N THR A 40 -5.22 -16.40 -1.32
CA THR A 40 -4.60 -16.83 -2.57
C THR A 40 -4.43 -18.36 -2.53
N HIS A 41 -4.81 -19.02 -3.60
CA HIS A 41 -4.68 -20.47 -3.77
C HIS A 41 -4.09 -20.78 -5.16
N ARG A 42 -3.78 -22.08 -5.41
CA ARG A 42 -3.11 -22.51 -6.65
C ARG A 42 -3.78 -22.09 -7.95
N ASP A 43 -5.10 -21.90 -7.93
CA ASP A 43 -5.89 -21.54 -9.10
C ASP A 43 -6.20 -20.02 -9.15
N SER A 44 -5.71 -19.23 -8.19
CA SER A 44 -5.84 -17.78 -8.20
C SER A 44 -5.05 -17.18 -9.36
N LYS A 45 -5.70 -16.33 -10.15
CA LYS A 45 -5.07 -15.67 -11.30
C LYS A 45 -4.21 -14.48 -10.88
N ILE A 46 -4.55 -13.89 -9.75
CA ILE A 46 -3.92 -12.67 -9.22
C ILE A 46 -3.67 -12.89 -7.72
N ALA A 47 -2.49 -12.57 -7.24
CA ALA A 47 -2.19 -12.49 -5.82
C ALA A 47 -2.28 -11.04 -5.35
N ASN A 48 -2.81 -10.79 -4.14
CA ASN A 48 -2.76 -9.46 -3.55
C ASN A 48 -1.32 -9.18 -3.06
N GLY A 49 -0.85 -7.96 -3.27
CA GLY A 49 0.50 -7.56 -2.87
C GLY A 49 1.61 -7.95 -3.86
N GLU A 50 1.29 -8.19 -5.14
CA GLU A 50 2.28 -8.49 -6.19
C GLU A 50 3.20 -7.31 -6.52
N PHE A 51 2.70 -6.10 -6.35
CA PHE A 51 3.43 -4.87 -6.69
C PHE A 51 3.73 -4.07 -5.43
N TRP A 52 4.80 -3.28 -5.49
CA TRP A 52 5.10 -2.30 -4.46
C TRP A 52 3.99 -1.26 -4.36
N HIS A 53 3.47 -1.06 -3.14
CA HIS A 53 2.37 -0.15 -2.86
C HIS A 53 2.45 0.37 -1.42
N SER A 54 1.81 1.50 -1.20
CA SER A 54 1.31 1.92 0.10
C SER A 54 -0.20 1.71 0.06
N ASP A 55 -0.76 1.10 1.11
CA ASP A 55 -2.15 0.68 1.10
C ASP A 55 -3.10 1.85 0.84
N VAL A 56 -3.94 1.68 -0.18
CA VAL A 56 -5.02 2.59 -0.55
C VAL A 56 -4.56 4.05 -0.70
N SER A 57 -3.33 4.25 -1.19
CA SER A 57 -2.80 5.61 -1.44
C SER A 57 -3.59 6.41 -2.49
N CYS A 58 -4.57 5.78 -3.13
CA CYS A 58 -5.53 6.42 -4.03
C CYS A 58 -6.65 7.19 -3.29
N ASP A 59 -6.84 6.99 -2.00
CA ASP A 59 -7.81 7.72 -1.21
C ASP A 59 -7.29 9.12 -0.84
N GLU A 60 -8.21 10.07 -0.63
CA GLU A 60 -7.87 11.42 -0.17
C GLU A 60 -7.23 11.39 1.22
N GLU A 61 -7.74 10.52 2.11
CA GLU A 61 -7.20 10.25 3.44
C GLU A 61 -6.81 8.76 3.55
N PRO A 62 -5.62 8.36 3.07
CA PRO A 62 -5.17 6.99 3.17
C PRO A 62 -5.07 6.50 4.61
N PRO A 63 -5.30 5.20 4.89
CA PRO A 63 -5.21 4.68 6.23
C PRO A 63 -3.82 4.89 6.82
N LEU A 64 -3.76 5.31 8.08
CA LEU A 64 -2.53 5.53 8.87
C LEU A 64 -1.61 4.31 8.83
N GLY A 65 -2.15 3.12 8.90
CA GLY A 65 -1.41 1.88 8.91
C GLY A 65 -2.31 0.67 8.67
N THR A 66 -1.69 -0.46 8.44
CA THR A 66 -2.40 -1.72 8.21
C THR A 66 -1.92 -2.78 9.17
N MET A 67 -2.85 -3.55 9.72
CA MET A 67 -2.57 -4.71 10.57
C MET A 67 -3.00 -5.98 9.84
N LEU A 68 -2.06 -6.89 9.63
CA LEU A 68 -2.29 -8.18 8.99
C LEU A 68 -1.95 -9.31 9.95
N GLN A 69 -2.86 -10.27 10.10
CA GLN A 69 -2.57 -11.57 10.70
C GLN A 69 -2.58 -12.66 9.64
N LEU A 70 -1.55 -13.49 9.63
CA LEU A 70 -1.41 -14.57 8.65
C LEU A 70 -1.83 -15.92 9.24
N HIS A 71 -2.84 -16.55 8.64
CA HIS A 71 -3.40 -17.83 9.13
C HIS A 71 -2.85 -19.04 8.38
N VAL A 72 -2.58 -18.90 7.08
CA VAL A 72 -2.13 -19.99 6.20
C VAL A 72 -0.89 -19.55 5.45
N LEU A 73 0.14 -20.37 5.52
CA LEU A 73 1.43 -20.15 4.85
C LEU A 73 1.63 -21.15 3.72
N PRO A 74 2.16 -20.73 2.58
CA PRO A 74 2.67 -21.66 1.59
C PRO A 74 3.94 -22.36 2.13
N PRO A 75 4.28 -23.56 1.65
CA PRO A 75 5.51 -24.26 2.08
C PRO A 75 6.79 -23.53 1.64
N VAL A 76 6.71 -22.69 0.61
CA VAL A 76 7.82 -21.89 0.06
C VAL A 76 7.28 -20.54 -0.40
N GLY A 77 8.03 -19.46 -0.13
CA GLY A 77 7.67 -18.09 -0.50
C GLY A 77 6.63 -17.48 0.44
N GLY A 78 5.96 -16.42 -0.02
CA GLY A 78 4.94 -15.71 0.75
C GLY A 78 5.49 -14.69 1.76
N ASP A 79 6.81 -14.42 1.74
CA ASP A 79 7.41 -13.36 2.55
C ASP A 79 6.89 -11.99 2.11
N THR A 80 6.82 -11.03 3.02
CA THR A 80 6.51 -9.64 2.72
C THR A 80 7.78 -8.79 2.72
N LEU A 81 7.92 -7.94 1.72
CA LEU A 81 9.01 -6.97 1.63
C LEU A 81 8.48 -5.59 2.02
N PHE A 82 9.25 -4.87 2.79
CA PHE A 82 9.00 -3.47 3.13
C PHE A 82 10.18 -2.63 2.64
N SER A 83 9.91 -1.43 2.10
CA SER A 83 10.92 -0.46 1.72
C SER A 83 10.95 0.72 2.69
N ASN A 84 12.15 1.19 3.05
CA ASN A 84 12.34 2.34 3.92
C ASN A 84 12.25 3.64 3.13
N MET A 85 11.06 4.22 3.08
CA MET A 85 10.78 5.43 2.29
C MET A 85 11.42 6.69 2.86
N TYR A 86 11.81 6.71 4.16
CA TYR A 86 12.64 7.77 4.72
C TYR A 86 14.04 7.73 4.13
N GLN A 87 14.67 6.57 4.16
CA GLN A 87 16.01 6.40 3.61
C GLN A 87 16.00 6.61 2.10
N ALA A 88 14.95 6.18 1.39
CA ALA A 88 14.78 6.46 -0.02
C ALA A 88 14.83 7.96 -0.33
N TYR A 89 14.19 8.80 0.48
CA TYR A 89 14.32 10.26 0.34
C TYR A 89 15.72 10.76 0.71
N GLU A 90 16.27 10.31 1.82
CA GLU A 90 17.56 10.76 2.36
C GLU A 90 18.75 10.41 1.44
N GLU A 91 18.67 9.34 0.66
CA GLU A 91 19.70 8.92 -0.31
C GLU A 91 19.64 9.67 -1.65
N LEU A 92 18.59 10.45 -1.92
CA LEU A 92 18.58 11.34 -3.08
C LEU A 92 19.59 12.48 -2.90
N SER A 93 20.18 12.95 -3.99
CA SER A 93 21.01 14.17 -3.94
C SER A 93 20.20 15.37 -3.44
N GLU A 94 20.83 16.31 -2.74
CA GLU A 94 20.15 17.51 -2.24
C GLU A 94 19.39 18.29 -3.34
N THR A 95 19.94 18.33 -4.53
CA THR A 95 19.28 18.97 -5.69
C THR A 95 18.01 18.26 -6.06
N PHE A 96 18.03 16.93 -6.07
CA PHE A 96 16.86 16.14 -6.44
C PHE A 96 15.81 16.08 -5.32
N GLN A 97 16.23 16.09 -4.05
CA GLN A 97 15.33 16.29 -2.91
C GLN A 97 14.54 17.60 -3.03
N LYS A 98 15.25 18.72 -3.29
CA LYS A 98 14.62 20.03 -3.49
C LYS A 98 13.68 20.07 -4.69
N PHE A 99 14.00 19.35 -5.75
CA PHE A 99 13.12 19.19 -6.90
C PHE A 99 11.85 18.43 -6.53
N CYS A 100 11.98 17.30 -5.84
CA CYS A 100 10.85 16.46 -5.42
C CYS A 100 9.94 17.11 -4.37
N ASP A 101 10.51 17.96 -3.48
CA ASP A 101 9.76 18.64 -2.40
C ASP A 101 8.61 19.52 -2.92
N GLY A 102 8.68 19.98 -4.15
CA GLY A 102 7.66 20.84 -4.76
C GLY A 102 6.67 20.11 -5.67
N LEU A 103 6.78 18.78 -5.78
CA LEU A 103 5.98 17.98 -6.70
C LEU A 103 4.81 17.30 -6.02
N SER A 104 3.73 17.12 -6.78
CA SER A 104 2.58 16.32 -6.41
C SER A 104 2.31 15.22 -7.45
N ALA A 105 1.80 14.09 -6.99
CA ALA A 105 1.56 12.92 -7.82
C ALA A 105 0.10 12.48 -7.74
N LEU A 106 -0.46 12.08 -8.87
CA LEU A 106 -1.78 11.46 -8.98
C LEU A 106 -1.65 9.97 -8.65
N HIS A 107 -2.49 9.51 -7.72
CA HIS A 107 -2.65 8.12 -7.35
C HIS A 107 -4.03 7.64 -7.81
N GLU A 108 -4.08 6.66 -8.69
CA GLU A 108 -5.30 6.11 -9.28
C GLU A 108 -5.44 4.63 -8.97
N SER A 109 -6.66 4.16 -8.80
CA SER A 109 -6.90 2.77 -8.40
C SER A 109 -7.72 1.95 -9.38
N GLU A 110 -8.30 2.56 -10.39
CA GLU A 110 -9.14 1.84 -11.35
C GLU A 110 -8.40 0.69 -12.04
N HIS A 111 -7.19 0.93 -12.51
CA HIS A 111 -6.36 -0.08 -13.18
C HIS A 111 -5.90 -1.21 -12.24
N VAL A 112 -5.89 -0.96 -10.92
CA VAL A 112 -5.56 -1.95 -9.89
C VAL A 112 -6.77 -2.78 -9.50
N TYR A 113 -7.93 -2.15 -9.36
CA TYR A 113 -9.09 -2.78 -8.72
C TYR A 113 -10.14 -3.30 -9.70
N ARG A 114 -10.27 -2.70 -10.89
CA ARG A 114 -11.29 -3.13 -11.86
C ARG A 114 -11.07 -4.58 -12.30
N GLY A 115 -12.08 -5.41 -12.13
CA GLY A 115 -12.07 -6.83 -12.45
C GLY A 115 -11.30 -7.71 -11.46
N ARG A 116 -10.57 -7.13 -10.51
CA ARG A 116 -9.67 -7.88 -9.60
C ARG A 116 -10.39 -8.92 -8.75
N TYR A 117 -11.61 -8.63 -8.33
CA TYR A 117 -12.40 -9.47 -7.43
C TYR A 117 -13.64 -10.08 -8.12
N SER A 118 -13.65 -10.13 -9.44
CA SER A 118 -14.77 -10.71 -10.22
C SER A 118 -14.98 -12.20 -9.95
N ASP A 119 -13.91 -12.95 -9.72
CA ASP A 119 -13.93 -14.37 -9.31
C ASP A 119 -14.49 -14.58 -7.89
N ARG A 120 -14.56 -13.52 -7.09
CA ARG A 120 -15.17 -13.48 -5.75
C ARG A 120 -16.58 -12.86 -5.76
N GLY A 121 -17.21 -12.73 -6.93
CA GLY A 121 -18.56 -12.23 -7.09
C GLY A 121 -18.73 -10.71 -6.99
N VAL A 122 -17.64 -9.94 -7.07
CA VAL A 122 -17.73 -8.48 -7.09
C VAL A 122 -18.09 -8.00 -8.49
N ASP A 123 -19.23 -7.31 -8.61
CA ASP A 123 -19.65 -6.64 -9.83
C ASP A 123 -19.08 -5.22 -9.86
N ASP A 124 -18.34 -4.90 -10.92
CA ASP A 124 -17.71 -3.59 -11.13
C ASP A 124 -18.50 -2.66 -12.06
N ALA A 125 -19.69 -3.10 -12.51
CA ALA A 125 -20.54 -2.27 -13.39
C ALA A 125 -20.91 -0.95 -12.72
N GLY A 126 -20.54 0.17 -13.34
CA GLY A 126 -20.84 1.51 -12.86
C GLY A 126 -20.02 1.98 -11.64
N LYS A 127 -19.07 1.16 -11.13
CA LYS A 127 -18.20 1.60 -10.05
C LYS A 127 -17.25 2.70 -10.47
N VAL A 128 -17.13 3.72 -9.62
CA VAL A 128 -16.10 4.75 -9.67
C VAL A 128 -15.07 4.40 -8.60
N TYR A 129 -13.82 4.34 -9.00
CA TYR A 129 -12.72 4.02 -8.11
C TYR A 129 -12.04 5.29 -7.61
N PRO A 130 -11.56 5.33 -6.37
CA PRO A 130 -10.91 6.51 -5.82
C PRO A 130 -9.63 6.87 -6.58
N SER A 131 -9.39 8.17 -6.68
CA SER A 131 -8.13 8.75 -7.14
C SER A 131 -7.89 10.04 -6.38
N SER A 132 -6.64 10.29 -6.00
CA SER A 132 -6.26 11.48 -5.23
C SER A 132 -4.86 11.96 -5.58
N VAL A 133 -4.61 13.24 -5.33
CA VAL A 133 -3.30 13.85 -5.52
C VAL A 133 -2.62 13.98 -4.16
N HIS A 134 -1.40 13.47 -4.08
CA HIS A 134 -0.58 13.54 -2.88
C HIS A 134 0.78 14.17 -3.19
N PRO A 135 1.47 14.77 -2.19
CA PRO A 135 2.83 15.22 -2.38
C PRO A 135 3.76 14.04 -2.69
N VAL A 136 4.71 14.22 -3.62
CA VAL A 136 5.76 13.23 -3.90
C VAL A 136 6.65 13.00 -2.67
N VAL A 137 6.88 14.06 -1.88
CA VAL A 137 7.60 13.99 -0.61
C VAL A 137 6.65 14.35 0.51
N ARG A 138 6.42 13.41 1.40
CA ARG A 138 5.52 13.57 2.55
C ARG A 138 6.32 13.74 3.84
N THR A 139 5.90 14.69 4.69
CA THR A 139 6.44 14.80 6.04
C THR A 139 5.60 13.93 6.99
N HIS A 140 6.24 12.98 7.64
CA HIS A 140 5.55 12.11 8.60
C HIS A 140 5.07 12.90 9.82
N PRO A 141 3.78 12.83 10.20
CA PRO A 141 3.20 13.71 11.21
C PRO A 141 3.75 13.49 12.63
N GLU A 142 4.21 12.30 12.95
CA GLU A 142 4.75 11.96 14.27
C GLU A 142 6.26 12.25 14.38
N THR A 143 7.03 11.87 13.35
CA THR A 143 8.49 11.93 13.40
C THR A 143 9.07 13.20 12.81
N GLY A 144 8.30 13.93 11.99
CA GLY A 144 8.76 15.08 11.23
C GLY A 144 9.75 14.74 10.09
N ARG A 145 10.07 13.46 9.89
CA ARG A 145 10.95 13.03 8.80
C ARG A 145 10.23 13.07 7.47
N LYS A 146 10.98 13.40 6.42
CA LYS A 146 10.50 13.32 5.05
C LYS A 146 10.64 11.91 4.50
N ALA A 147 9.66 11.49 3.72
CA ALA A 147 9.62 10.20 3.03
C ALA A 147 9.15 10.39 1.59
N LEU A 148 9.62 9.58 0.66
CA LEU A 148 9.03 9.49 -0.66
C LEU A 148 7.65 8.84 -0.55
N TYR A 149 6.65 9.41 -1.24
CA TYR A 149 5.29 8.91 -1.24
C TYR A 149 4.80 8.64 -2.67
N VAL A 150 5.50 7.75 -3.33
CA VAL A 150 5.17 7.21 -4.65
C VAL A 150 5.23 5.69 -4.60
N ASN A 151 4.41 5.02 -5.39
CA ASN A 151 4.44 3.57 -5.49
C ASN A 151 3.96 3.09 -6.86
N ARG A 152 4.42 1.92 -7.27
CA ARG A 152 4.17 1.36 -8.60
C ARG A 152 2.71 0.98 -8.84
N ALA A 153 1.98 0.65 -7.78
CA ALA A 153 0.59 0.21 -7.92
C ALA A 153 -0.36 1.36 -8.24
N PHE A 154 -0.20 2.51 -7.61
CA PHE A 154 -1.20 3.58 -7.68
C PHE A 154 -0.69 4.87 -8.32
N THR A 155 0.61 5.18 -8.25
CA THR A 155 1.13 6.47 -8.74
C THR A 155 1.24 6.45 -10.25
N THR A 156 0.49 7.33 -10.93
CA THR A 156 0.38 7.33 -12.39
C THR A 156 0.98 8.56 -13.05
N ARG A 157 1.05 9.70 -12.34
CA ARG A 157 1.51 10.96 -12.94
C ARG A 157 2.02 11.94 -11.89
N ILE A 158 3.07 12.69 -12.22
CA ILE A 158 3.47 13.92 -11.53
C ILE A 158 2.77 15.10 -12.18
N GLN A 159 2.05 15.89 -11.38
CA GLN A 159 1.11 16.90 -11.89
C GLN A 159 1.78 18.10 -12.57
N GLU A 160 2.94 18.52 -12.04
CA GLU A 160 3.66 19.72 -12.48
C GLU A 160 4.50 19.49 -13.73
N LEU A 161 4.63 18.24 -14.20
CA LEU A 161 5.49 17.86 -15.31
C LEU A 161 4.70 17.50 -16.56
N SER A 162 5.33 17.67 -17.73
CA SER A 162 4.81 17.10 -18.98
C SER A 162 4.75 15.57 -18.88
N GLU A 163 4.01 14.92 -19.77
CA GLU A 163 3.82 13.46 -19.73
C GLU A 163 5.15 12.70 -19.81
N ASP A 164 6.05 13.12 -20.71
CA ASP A 164 7.35 12.48 -20.87
C ASP A 164 8.28 12.70 -19.66
N GLU A 165 8.30 13.92 -19.11
CA GLU A 165 9.06 14.24 -17.90
C GLU A 165 8.51 13.48 -16.70
N SER A 166 7.19 13.47 -16.52
CA SER A 166 6.53 12.73 -15.43
C SER A 166 6.89 11.26 -15.47
N ARG A 167 6.82 10.62 -16.64
CA ARG A 167 7.21 9.22 -16.81
C ARG A 167 8.67 8.99 -16.42
N ALA A 168 9.60 9.81 -16.93
CA ALA A 168 11.02 9.66 -16.66
C ALA A 168 11.36 9.83 -15.17
N VAL A 169 10.75 10.82 -14.50
CA VAL A 169 10.96 11.07 -13.07
C VAL A 169 10.32 9.99 -12.21
N LEU A 170 9.10 9.54 -12.54
CA LEU A 170 8.45 8.44 -11.83
C LEU A 170 9.24 7.15 -11.94
N ASP A 171 9.68 6.76 -13.14
CA ASP A 171 10.47 5.54 -13.33
C ASP A 171 11.73 5.57 -12.45
N LEU A 172 12.44 6.70 -12.43
CA LEU A 172 13.62 6.87 -11.57
C LEU A 172 13.27 6.73 -10.08
N LEU A 173 12.22 7.39 -9.62
CA LEU A 173 11.82 7.35 -8.20
C LEU A 173 11.34 5.96 -7.79
N LEU A 174 10.56 5.29 -8.63
CA LEU A 174 10.04 3.95 -8.34
C LEU A 174 11.18 2.93 -8.27
N ASP A 175 12.08 2.93 -9.26
CA ASP A 175 13.26 2.06 -9.25
C ASP A 175 14.18 2.34 -8.05
N HIS A 176 14.31 3.61 -7.66
CA HIS A 176 15.07 4.00 -6.47
C HIS A 176 14.43 3.46 -5.19
N CYS A 177 13.12 3.59 -5.00
CA CYS A 177 12.41 3.08 -3.83
C CYS A 177 12.46 1.54 -3.71
N GLU A 178 12.67 0.85 -4.83
CA GLU A 178 12.70 -0.62 -4.91
C GLU A 178 14.11 -1.20 -4.80
N GLN A 179 15.14 -0.42 -4.48
CA GLN A 179 16.50 -0.92 -4.32
C GLN A 179 16.64 -1.87 -3.12
N LEU A 180 17.43 -2.92 -3.30
CA LEU A 180 17.64 -3.94 -2.27
C LEU A 180 18.18 -3.40 -0.95
N SER A 181 18.99 -2.32 -1.01
CA SER A 181 19.53 -1.62 0.16
C SER A 181 18.47 -1.00 1.07
N LEU A 182 17.31 -0.68 0.51
CA LEU A 182 16.17 -0.09 1.23
C LEU A 182 15.20 -1.12 1.78
N GLN A 183 15.34 -2.39 1.37
CA GLN A 183 14.36 -3.43 1.64
C GLN A 183 14.62 -4.18 2.92
N THR A 184 13.54 -4.50 3.63
CA THR A 184 13.51 -5.48 4.71
C THR A 184 12.54 -6.59 4.36
N ARG A 185 13.00 -7.84 4.52
CA ARG A 185 12.18 -9.04 4.27
C ARG A 185 11.63 -9.57 5.58
N PHE A 186 10.31 -9.66 5.69
CA PHE A 186 9.63 -10.30 6.80
C PHE A 186 9.21 -11.72 6.41
N ARG A 187 9.71 -12.70 7.16
CA ARG A 187 9.32 -14.12 7.02
C ARG A 187 8.23 -14.44 8.02
N TRP A 188 7.09 -14.80 7.48
CA TRP A 188 5.92 -15.12 8.29
C TRP A 188 5.99 -16.47 8.99
N GLN A 189 5.45 -16.52 10.18
CA GLN A 189 5.02 -17.74 10.85
C GLN A 189 3.49 -17.73 10.99
N LYS A 190 2.89 -18.91 11.21
CA LYS A 190 1.44 -19.00 11.41
C LYS A 190 1.02 -18.15 12.60
N ASN A 191 -0.03 -17.36 12.40
CA ASN A 191 -0.61 -16.40 13.35
C ASN A 191 0.27 -15.18 13.66
N ASP A 192 1.39 -14.97 12.99
CA ASP A 192 2.11 -13.70 13.13
C ASP A 192 1.16 -12.53 12.80
N VAL A 193 1.36 -11.45 13.54
CA VAL A 193 0.68 -10.17 13.34
C VAL A 193 1.73 -9.13 13.04
N VAL A 194 1.56 -8.45 11.93
CA VAL A 194 2.42 -7.32 11.53
C VAL A 194 1.57 -6.08 11.39
N LEU A 195 2.04 -5.00 11.97
CA LEU A 195 1.48 -3.66 11.82
C LEU A 195 2.53 -2.80 11.12
N TRP A 196 2.18 -2.16 10.03
CA TRP A 196 3.07 -1.22 9.34
C TRP A 196 2.41 0.14 9.17
N ASP A 197 3.25 1.15 9.06
CA ASP A 197 2.87 2.53 8.82
C ASP A 197 2.78 2.81 7.32
N ASN A 198 1.69 3.40 6.86
CA ASN A 198 1.44 3.75 5.45
C ASN A 198 1.74 5.24 5.16
N ARG A 199 2.23 5.99 6.14
CA ARG A 199 2.43 7.45 6.06
C ARG A 199 3.77 7.86 5.54
#